data_5096881564ef20e128651d7603b9025c
#
_entry.id   5096881564ef20e128651d7603b9025c
#
_cell.length_a   1.000
_cell.length_b   1.000
_cell.length_c   1.000
_cell.angle_alpha   90.00
_cell.angle_beta   90.00
_cell.angle_gamma   90.00
#
_symmetry.space_group_name_H-M   'P 1'
#
loop_
_entity.id
_entity.type
_entity.pdbx_description
1 polymer ?
#
loop_
_entity_poly.entity_id
_entity_poly.type
_entity_poly.pdbx_seq_one_letter_code
_entity_poly.pdbx_strand_id
1 'polypeptide(L)'
;MKAIIIYSGKGGVGKTTTTANIARLLAKQGNKVFIIDADINTPSMNTEFEGDHPHEMIWVHSSGNMFSKFIYLEKSMVRQYLELAKKKIHSINPDNVLIDTPPSVTNVHIELLSRVKVSYVLFVTQPTKLSNQDVLRTMDFFHERCGKVNCGIVENMCYGTEHNEYPIRLVAQIPMQDNMNTENLLTNAL
;
A
#
# COMPACT_ATOMS: atom_id res chain seq x y z
N MET A 1 12.49 5.39 10.62
CA MET A 1 11.20 5.38 9.90
C MET A 1 11.42 4.95 8.47
N LYS A 2 10.75 3.91 8.01
CA LYS A 2 10.73 3.46 6.62
C LYS A 2 9.37 3.82 6.01
N ALA A 3 9.33 4.38 4.80
CA ALA A 3 8.10 4.65 4.08
C ALA A 3 7.95 3.65 2.92
N ILE A 4 6.87 2.89 2.94
CA ILE A 4 6.57 1.81 1.98
C ILE A 4 5.29 2.19 1.24
N ILE A 5 5.37 2.33 -0.08
CA ILE A 5 4.19 2.49 -0.93
C ILE A 5 3.68 1.11 -1.31
N ILE A 6 2.38 0.89 -1.14
CA ILE A 6 1.68 -0.26 -1.65
C ILE A 6 0.87 0.19 -2.87
N TYR A 7 1.21 -0.37 -4.02
CA TYR A 7 0.68 0.04 -5.32
C TYR A 7 0.04 -1.13 -6.07
N SER A 8 -0.94 -0.82 -6.89
CA SER A 8 -1.50 -1.76 -7.87
C SER A 8 -1.94 -1.03 -9.13
N GLY A 9 -1.73 -1.63 -10.29
CA GLY A 9 -2.22 -1.10 -11.58
C GLY A 9 -3.73 -1.22 -11.75
N LYS A 10 -4.38 -2.14 -10.99
CA LYS A 10 -5.81 -2.43 -11.08
C LYS A 10 -6.48 -2.36 -9.71
N GLY A 11 -7.77 -2.04 -9.70
CA GLY A 11 -8.63 -2.18 -8.53
C GLY A 11 -8.96 -3.64 -8.22
N GLY A 12 -9.29 -3.93 -6.97
CA GLY A 12 -9.79 -5.24 -6.55
C GLY A 12 -8.72 -6.35 -6.44
N VAL A 13 -7.43 -6.04 -6.54
CA VAL A 13 -6.34 -7.04 -6.39
C VAL A 13 -5.97 -7.33 -4.93
N GLY A 14 -6.66 -6.73 -3.96
CA GLY A 14 -6.40 -6.94 -2.53
C GLY A 14 -5.28 -6.06 -1.95
N LYS A 15 -5.01 -4.92 -2.55
CA LYS A 15 -3.99 -3.97 -2.08
C LYS A 15 -4.22 -3.52 -0.63
N THR A 16 -5.41 -3.03 -0.31
CA THR A 16 -5.78 -2.55 1.04
C THR A 16 -5.68 -3.66 2.08
N THR A 17 -6.20 -4.85 1.77
CA THR A 17 -6.09 -6.03 2.64
C THR A 17 -4.63 -6.45 2.85
N THR A 18 -3.82 -6.42 1.80
CA THR A 18 -2.37 -6.69 1.90
C THR A 18 -1.69 -5.65 2.80
N THR A 19 -2.03 -4.37 2.67
CA THR A 19 -1.51 -3.29 3.52
C THR A 19 -1.85 -3.53 4.99
N ALA A 20 -3.12 -3.87 5.29
CA ALA A 20 -3.56 -4.16 6.64
C ALA A 20 -2.84 -5.38 7.25
N ASN A 21 -2.65 -6.44 6.47
CA ASN A 21 -1.93 -7.64 6.92
C ASN A 21 -0.45 -7.36 7.21
N ILE A 22 0.22 -6.56 6.37
CA ILE A 22 1.59 -6.10 6.63
C ILE A 22 1.66 -5.28 7.92
N ALA A 23 0.68 -4.38 8.13
CA ALA A 23 0.63 -3.58 9.35
C ALA A 23 0.48 -4.45 10.60
N ARG A 24 -0.43 -5.44 10.58
CA ARG A 24 -0.61 -6.40 11.68
C ARG A 24 0.67 -7.19 11.97
N LEU A 25 1.33 -7.67 10.92
CA LEU A 25 2.59 -8.39 11.03
C LEU A 25 3.68 -7.56 11.70
N LEU A 26 3.91 -6.32 11.21
CA LEU A 26 4.90 -5.41 11.77
C LEU A 26 4.59 -5.04 13.23
N ALA A 27 3.31 -4.82 13.55
CA ALA A 27 2.87 -4.54 14.91
C ALA A 27 3.10 -5.72 15.86
N LYS A 28 2.84 -6.96 15.42
CA LYS A 28 3.18 -8.17 16.18
C LYS A 28 4.69 -8.31 16.45
N GLN A 29 5.52 -7.75 15.58
CA GLN A 29 6.99 -7.68 15.77
C GLN A 29 7.42 -6.52 16.67
N GLY A 30 6.49 -5.76 17.25
CA GLY A 30 6.75 -4.63 18.15
C GLY A 30 7.02 -3.31 17.43
N ASN A 31 6.79 -3.21 16.12
CA ASN A 31 6.97 -1.96 15.39
C ASN A 31 5.73 -1.06 15.50
N LYS A 32 5.97 0.24 15.63
CA LYS A 32 4.94 1.26 15.45
C LYS A 32 4.66 1.46 13.97
N VAL A 33 3.41 1.29 13.57
CA VAL A 33 2.98 1.36 12.16
C VAL A 33 1.97 2.47 11.98
N PHE A 34 2.25 3.37 11.05
CA PHE A 34 1.30 4.40 10.63
C PHE A 34 0.85 4.11 9.20
N ILE A 35 -0.46 4.00 8.99
CA ILE A 35 -1.05 3.75 7.68
C ILE A 35 -1.63 5.06 7.14
N ILE A 36 -1.27 5.42 5.91
CA ILE A 36 -1.94 6.47 5.14
C ILE A 36 -2.82 5.78 4.10
N ASP A 37 -4.14 5.90 4.24
CA ASP A 37 -5.09 5.53 3.21
C ASP A 37 -5.13 6.65 2.16
N ALA A 38 -4.29 6.52 1.14
CA ALA A 38 -4.16 7.51 0.09
C ALA A 38 -5.16 7.30 -1.08
N ASP A 39 -6.03 6.29 -0.99
CA ASP A 39 -7.24 6.22 -1.84
C ASP A 39 -8.31 7.17 -1.29
N ILE A 40 -8.02 8.45 -1.39
CA ILE A 40 -8.72 9.54 -0.70
C ILE A 40 -10.21 9.62 -1.09
N ASN A 41 -10.56 9.22 -2.32
CA ASN A 41 -11.95 9.25 -2.82
C ASN A 41 -12.77 8.07 -2.34
N THR A 42 -12.14 6.89 -2.22
CA THR A 42 -12.79 5.63 -1.85
C THR A 42 -12.02 4.92 -0.75
N PRO A 43 -11.82 5.59 0.40
CA PRO A 43 -11.01 5.04 1.47
C PRO A 43 -11.69 3.81 2.08
N SER A 44 -10.94 2.73 2.21
CA SER A 44 -11.43 1.44 2.72
C SER A 44 -10.60 0.88 3.87
N MET A 45 -9.50 1.53 4.23
CA MET A 45 -8.60 1.03 5.27
C MET A 45 -9.26 0.90 6.63
N ASN A 46 -10.17 1.79 7.00
CA ASN A 46 -10.89 1.70 8.27
C ASN A 46 -11.72 0.41 8.37
N THR A 47 -12.32 -0.03 7.27
CA THR A 47 -13.13 -1.26 7.21
C THR A 47 -12.29 -2.51 7.47
N GLU A 48 -11.02 -2.51 7.08
CA GLU A 48 -10.09 -3.62 7.37
C GLU A 48 -9.82 -3.82 8.87
N PHE A 49 -10.09 -2.80 9.69
CA PHE A 49 -9.91 -2.82 11.14
C PHE A 49 -11.23 -2.76 11.91
N GLU A 50 -12.39 -2.77 11.24
CA GLU A 50 -13.70 -2.86 11.88
C GLU A 50 -13.88 -4.25 12.51
N GLY A 51 -14.20 -4.28 13.81
CA GLY A 51 -14.40 -5.54 14.56
C GLY A 51 -13.14 -6.11 15.21
N ASP A 52 -11.97 -5.80 14.73
CA ASP A 52 -10.71 -6.02 15.44
C ASP A 52 -10.39 -4.78 16.28
N HIS A 53 -10.07 -4.97 17.57
CA HIS A 53 -9.42 -3.88 18.30
C HIS A 53 -8.12 -3.55 17.53
N PRO A 54 -7.96 -2.30 17.02
CA PRO A 54 -6.73 -1.95 16.35
C PRO A 54 -5.58 -2.24 17.30
N HIS A 55 -4.56 -2.95 16.82
CA HIS A 55 -3.39 -3.23 17.63
C HIS A 55 -2.86 -1.88 18.15
N GLU A 56 -2.49 -1.80 19.44
CA GLU A 56 -2.04 -0.56 20.08
C GLU A 56 -0.90 0.16 19.32
N MET A 57 -0.24 -0.57 18.42
CA MET A 57 0.88 -0.10 17.61
C MET A 57 0.48 0.29 16.17
N ILE A 58 -0.81 0.34 15.83
CA ILE A 58 -1.28 0.68 14.48
C ILE A 58 -2.15 1.94 14.54
N TRP A 59 -1.78 2.94 13.74
CA TRP A 59 -2.56 4.17 13.55
C TRP A 59 -2.95 4.31 12.09
N VAL A 60 -4.20 4.64 11.82
CA VAL A 60 -4.73 4.86 10.48
C VAL A 60 -5.05 6.32 10.26
N HIS A 61 -4.59 6.88 9.14
CA HIS A 61 -4.99 8.17 8.63
C HIS A 61 -5.77 7.96 7.35
N SER A 62 -7.09 8.11 7.44
CA SER A 62 -8.02 8.01 6.33
C SER A 62 -8.81 9.30 6.20
N SER A 63 -9.25 9.61 5.00
CA SER A 63 -10.11 10.78 4.71
C SER A 63 -11.55 10.56 5.19
N GLY A 64 -11.96 9.32 5.47
CA GLY A 64 -13.35 8.98 5.72
C GLY A 64 -14.23 9.47 4.55
N ASN A 65 -15.31 10.14 4.88
CA ASN A 65 -16.24 10.69 3.88
C ASN A 65 -15.92 12.14 3.45
N MET A 66 -14.79 12.71 3.88
CA MET A 66 -14.45 14.12 3.65
C MET A 66 -14.42 14.49 2.17
N PHE A 67 -13.93 13.59 1.32
CA PHE A 67 -13.74 13.84 -0.11
C PHE A 67 -14.64 12.98 -1.02
N SER A 68 -15.52 12.15 -0.45
CA SER A 68 -16.37 11.22 -1.22
C SER A 68 -17.31 11.88 -2.25
N LYS A 69 -17.58 13.18 -2.09
CA LYS A 69 -18.43 13.95 -3.02
C LYS A 69 -17.67 14.55 -4.21
N PHE A 70 -16.33 14.47 -4.21
CA PHE A 70 -15.51 15.06 -5.25
C PHE A 70 -15.20 14.00 -6.32
N ILE A 71 -15.64 14.23 -7.55
CA ILE A 71 -15.31 13.37 -8.69
C ILE A 71 -13.82 13.46 -9.03
N TYR A 72 -13.22 14.62 -8.77
CA TYR A 72 -11.82 14.90 -9.04
C TYR A 72 -11.17 15.59 -7.84
N LEU A 73 -10.02 15.06 -7.40
CA LEU A 73 -9.23 15.69 -6.34
C LEU A 73 -8.23 16.69 -6.93
N GLU A 74 -8.36 17.94 -6.52
CA GLU A 74 -7.35 18.93 -6.82
C GLU A 74 -6.06 18.65 -6.05
N LYS A 75 -4.92 19.00 -6.64
CA LYS A 75 -3.60 18.85 -5.99
C LYS A 75 -3.52 19.53 -4.62
N SER A 76 -4.20 20.65 -4.45
CA SER A 76 -4.31 21.40 -3.18
C SER A 76 -4.93 20.55 -2.07
N MET A 77 -5.99 19.82 -2.38
CA MET A 77 -6.70 18.93 -1.44
C MET A 77 -5.82 17.75 -1.03
N VAL A 78 -5.15 17.12 -2.01
CA VAL A 78 -4.19 16.05 -1.75
C VAL A 78 -3.05 16.54 -0.85
N ARG A 79 -2.51 17.72 -1.13
CA ARG A 79 -1.46 18.34 -0.31
C ARG A 79 -1.89 18.53 1.13
N GLN A 80 -3.07 19.12 1.32
CA GLN A 80 -3.61 19.37 2.67
C GLN A 80 -3.77 18.04 3.44
N TYR A 81 -4.30 17.00 2.79
CA TYR A 81 -4.43 15.67 3.37
C TYR A 81 -3.07 15.10 3.81
N LEU A 82 -2.07 15.15 2.93
CA LEU A 82 -0.73 14.66 3.23
C LEU A 82 -0.02 15.48 4.33
N GLU A 83 -0.25 16.78 4.41
CA GLU A 83 0.31 17.60 5.50
C GLU A 83 -0.32 17.27 6.87
N LEU A 84 -1.60 16.90 6.91
CA LEU A 84 -2.23 16.38 8.13
C LEU A 84 -1.63 15.04 8.55
N ALA A 85 -1.42 14.13 7.59
CA ALA A 85 -0.74 12.86 7.85
C ALA A 85 0.67 13.09 8.42
N LYS A 86 1.44 14.01 7.83
CA LYS A 86 2.80 14.35 8.27
C LYS A 86 2.85 14.85 9.71
N LYS A 87 1.90 15.70 10.12
CA LYS A 87 1.79 16.17 11.50
C LYS A 87 1.57 15.02 12.48
N LYS A 88 0.67 14.08 12.13
CA LYS A 88 0.42 12.88 12.95
C LYS A 88 1.64 11.96 13.02
N ILE A 89 2.32 11.73 11.90
CA ILE A 89 3.56 10.96 11.83
C ILE A 89 4.61 11.54 12.77
N HIS A 90 4.76 12.87 12.78
CA HIS A 90 5.72 13.54 13.65
C HIS A 90 5.40 13.33 15.14
N SER A 91 4.12 13.37 15.55
CA SER A 91 3.72 13.16 16.93
C SER A 91 3.79 11.71 17.39
N ILE A 92 3.50 10.74 16.51
CA ILE A 92 3.50 9.30 16.80
C ILE A 92 4.92 8.72 16.73
N ASN A 93 5.75 9.26 15.85
CA ASN A 93 7.10 8.78 15.54
C ASN A 93 7.12 7.26 15.24
N PRO A 94 6.44 6.81 14.16
CA PRO A 94 6.35 5.40 13.82
C PRO A 94 7.67 4.87 13.26
N ASP A 95 7.89 3.56 13.38
CA ASP A 95 9.00 2.85 12.74
C ASP A 95 8.78 2.70 11.24
N ASN A 96 7.52 2.40 10.86
CA ASN A 96 7.09 2.20 9.49
C ASN A 96 5.86 3.04 9.14
N VAL A 97 5.87 3.61 7.93
CA VAL A 97 4.71 4.26 7.31
C VAL A 97 4.32 3.45 6.09
N LEU A 98 3.14 2.88 6.10
CA LEU A 98 2.54 2.17 4.96
C LEU A 98 1.60 3.12 4.24
N ILE A 99 1.68 3.17 2.92
CA ILE A 99 0.89 4.10 2.11
C ILE A 99 0.08 3.29 1.10
N ASP A 100 -1.19 3.09 1.41
CA ASP A 100 -2.15 2.42 0.52
C ASP A 100 -2.63 3.41 -0.54
N THR A 101 -2.25 3.21 -1.81
CA THR A 101 -2.49 4.18 -2.88
C THR A 101 -3.73 3.81 -3.70
N PRO A 102 -4.37 4.76 -4.40
CA PRO A 102 -5.42 4.42 -5.36
C PRO A 102 -4.87 3.52 -6.48
N PRO A 103 -5.73 2.75 -7.17
CA PRO A 103 -5.32 1.99 -8.34
C PRO A 103 -4.89 2.93 -9.47
N SER A 104 -3.90 2.51 -10.26
CA SER A 104 -3.32 3.30 -11.36
C SER A 104 -2.62 4.58 -10.91
N VAL A 105 -1.82 5.18 -11.78
CA VAL A 105 -1.11 6.42 -11.46
C VAL A 105 -2.05 7.63 -11.53
N THR A 106 -2.13 8.37 -10.43
CA THR A 106 -2.98 9.56 -10.28
C THR A 106 -2.19 10.76 -9.74
N ASN A 107 -2.84 11.93 -9.62
CA ASN A 107 -2.27 13.09 -8.96
C ASN A 107 -1.84 12.83 -7.51
N VAL A 108 -2.48 11.86 -6.84
CA VAL A 108 -2.11 11.44 -5.48
C VAL A 108 -0.67 10.91 -5.46
N HIS A 109 -0.32 10.05 -6.40
CA HIS A 109 1.04 9.50 -6.52
C HIS A 109 2.07 10.60 -6.77
N ILE A 110 1.77 11.54 -7.67
CA ILE A 110 2.67 12.65 -8.00
C ILE A 110 2.93 13.54 -6.77
N GLU A 111 1.88 13.93 -6.06
CA GLU A 111 2.01 14.75 -4.84
C GLU A 111 2.70 14.00 -3.70
N LEU A 112 2.42 12.70 -3.55
CA LEU A 112 3.04 11.85 -2.54
C LEU A 112 4.54 11.71 -2.79
N LEU A 113 4.95 11.34 -4.00
CA LEU A 113 6.36 11.16 -4.36
C LEU A 113 7.18 12.45 -4.30
N SER A 114 6.55 13.61 -4.46
CA SER A 114 7.22 14.91 -4.28
C SER A 114 7.50 15.29 -2.82
N ARG A 115 6.88 14.58 -1.83
CA ARG A 115 6.87 14.95 -0.41
C ARG A 115 7.39 13.89 0.52
N VAL A 116 7.36 12.63 0.10
CA VAL A 116 7.75 11.48 0.92
C VAL A 116 8.99 10.83 0.32
N LYS A 117 10.03 10.68 1.14
CA LYS A 117 11.19 9.87 0.76
C LYS A 117 10.80 8.41 0.88
N VAL A 118 10.50 7.78 -0.25
CA VAL A 118 10.08 6.38 -0.34
C VAL A 118 11.28 5.47 -0.14
N SER A 119 11.14 4.48 0.75
CA SER A 119 12.16 3.46 1.02
C SER A 119 11.94 2.19 0.21
N TYR A 120 10.69 1.88 -0.10
CA TYR A 120 10.29 0.66 -0.81
C TYR A 120 8.97 0.85 -1.55
N VAL A 121 8.82 0.20 -2.70
CA VAL A 121 7.54 0.09 -3.43
C VAL A 121 7.15 -1.38 -3.52
N LEU A 122 6.00 -1.72 -2.95
CA LEU A 122 5.42 -3.05 -3.02
C LEU A 122 4.28 -3.05 -4.03
N PHE A 123 4.45 -3.80 -5.11
CA PHE A 123 3.43 -4.01 -6.12
C PHE A 123 2.54 -5.17 -5.70
N VAL A 124 1.24 -4.93 -5.56
CA VAL A 124 0.24 -5.99 -5.35
C VAL A 124 -0.46 -6.27 -6.67
N THR A 125 -0.42 -7.51 -7.10
CA THR A 125 -0.92 -7.92 -8.42
C THR A 125 -1.57 -9.30 -8.35
N GLN A 126 -2.17 -9.74 -9.45
CA GLN A 126 -2.68 -11.10 -9.64
C GLN A 126 -1.78 -11.83 -10.66
N PRO A 127 -1.73 -13.18 -10.64
CA PRO A 127 -0.88 -13.96 -11.55
C PRO A 127 -1.43 -13.98 -12.98
N THR A 128 -1.52 -12.82 -13.62
CA THR A 128 -1.98 -12.67 -15.01
C THR A 128 -0.91 -11.98 -15.87
N LYS A 129 -0.80 -12.36 -17.14
CA LYS A 129 0.14 -11.73 -18.08
C LYS A 129 -0.04 -10.21 -18.17
N LEU A 130 -1.29 -9.73 -18.13
CA LEU A 130 -1.60 -8.30 -18.18
C LEU A 130 -1.09 -7.57 -16.93
N SER A 131 -1.21 -8.18 -15.77
CA SER A 131 -0.73 -7.63 -14.51
C SER A 131 0.80 -7.45 -14.49
N ASN A 132 1.54 -8.37 -15.11
CA ASN A 132 2.99 -8.25 -15.25
C ASN A 132 3.39 -7.00 -16.06
N GLN A 133 2.73 -6.77 -17.19
CA GLN A 133 2.99 -5.57 -18.03
C GLN A 133 2.68 -4.27 -17.27
N ASP A 134 1.60 -4.23 -16.48
CA ASP A 134 1.25 -3.06 -15.69
C ASP A 134 2.29 -2.77 -14.60
N VAL A 135 2.83 -3.82 -13.95
CA VAL A 135 3.92 -3.68 -12.96
C VAL A 135 5.15 -3.07 -13.61
N LEU A 136 5.58 -3.58 -14.77
CA LEU A 136 6.77 -3.09 -15.46
C LEU A 136 6.66 -1.61 -15.83
N ARG A 137 5.55 -1.21 -16.47
CA ARG A 137 5.30 0.19 -16.86
C ARG A 137 5.31 1.13 -15.66
N THR A 138 4.75 0.67 -14.55
CA THR A 138 4.64 1.50 -13.35
C THR A 138 5.94 1.55 -12.57
N MET A 139 6.75 0.51 -12.63
CA MET A 139 8.08 0.49 -12.04
C MET A 139 8.96 1.61 -12.64
N ASP A 140 8.92 1.79 -13.96
CA ASP A 140 9.64 2.88 -14.63
C ASP A 140 9.20 4.24 -14.10
N PHE A 141 7.89 4.46 -13.93
CA PHE A 141 7.36 5.68 -13.33
C PHE A 141 7.91 5.94 -11.92
N PHE A 142 7.99 4.93 -11.06
CA PHE A 142 8.54 5.08 -9.72
C PHE A 142 10.05 5.33 -9.75
N HIS A 143 10.80 4.67 -10.62
CA HIS A 143 12.24 4.88 -10.77
C HIS A 143 12.58 6.28 -11.28
N GLU A 144 11.79 6.81 -12.21
CA GLU A 144 11.97 8.19 -12.70
C GLU A 144 11.73 9.25 -11.61
N ARG A 145 10.80 8.98 -10.69
CA ARG A 145 10.39 9.94 -9.65
C ARG A 145 11.16 9.82 -8.35
N CYS A 146 11.53 8.61 -7.96
CA CYS A 146 12.20 8.31 -6.67
C CYS A 146 13.68 7.99 -6.82
N GLY A 147 14.21 7.91 -8.06
CA GLY A 147 15.50 7.29 -8.32
C GLY A 147 15.42 5.76 -8.14
N LYS A 148 16.55 5.10 -7.94
CA LYS A 148 16.58 3.64 -7.70
C LYS A 148 15.98 3.32 -6.34
N VAL A 149 14.66 3.14 -6.29
CA VAL A 149 13.95 2.64 -5.10
C VAL A 149 13.86 1.12 -5.15
N ASN A 150 14.01 0.48 -3.99
CA ASN A 150 13.79 -0.96 -3.89
C ASN A 150 12.33 -1.32 -4.17
N CYS A 151 12.11 -2.36 -4.97
CA CYS A 151 10.79 -2.83 -5.34
C CYS A 151 10.63 -4.32 -5.05
N GLY A 152 9.38 -4.74 -4.84
CA GLY A 152 9.00 -6.14 -4.74
C GLY A 152 7.56 -6.36 -5.16
N ILE A 153 7.20 -7.63 -5.38
CA ILE A 153 5.87 -8.03 -5.84
C ILE A 153 5.24 -8.97 -4.83
N VAL A 154 3.97 -8.74 -4.56
CA VAL A 154 3.06 -9.71 -3.96
C VAL A 154 2.06 -10.13 -5.02
N GLU A 155 2.09 -11.40 -5.42
CA GLU A 155 1.00 -11.99 -6.18
C GLU A 155 -0.10 -12.41 -5.22
N ASN A 156 -1.28 -11.84 -5.38
CA ASN A 156 -2.45 -12.14 -4.57
C ASN A 156 -3.50 -12.88 -5.39
N MET A 157 -4.37 -13.63 -4.71
CA MET A 157 -5.44 -14.42 -5.34
C MET A 157 -4.88 -15.44 -6.35
N CYS A 158 -3.81 -16.15 -5.97
CA CYS A 158 -3.20 -17.15 -6.81
C CYS A 158 -4.05 -18.43 -6.88
N TYR A 159 -4.22 -18.95 -8.09
CA TYR A 159 -4.84 -20.26 -8.35
C TYR A 159 -3.75 -21.23 -8.80
N GLY A 160 -3.57 -22.31 -8.05
CA GLY A 160 -2.59 -23.34 -8.39
C GLY A 160 -1.13 -22.90 -8.21
N THR A 161 -0.25 -23.48 -9.00
CA THR A 161 1.21 -23.26 -8.94
C THR A 161 1.74 -22.35 -10.03
N GLU A 162 0.88 -21.85 -10.91
CA GLU A 162 1.29 -20.96 -11.99
C GLU A 162 1.58 -19.55 -11.43
N HIS A 163 2.73 -19.02 -11.78
CA HIS A 163 3.15 -17.67 -11.45
C HIS A 163 3.88 -17.03 -12.62
N ASN A 164 3.89 -15.71 -12.64
CA ASN A 164 4.62 -14.96 -13.64
C ASN A 164 6.10 -14.86 -13.24
N GLU A 165 6.98 -14.81 -14.24
CA GLU A 165 8.35 -14.37 -14.03
C GLU A 165 8.41 -12.84 -14.00
N TYR A 166 9.06 -12.30 -12.99
CA TYR A 166 9.22 -10.86 -12.80
C TYR A 166 10.70 -10.47 -12.80
N PRO A 167 11.06 -9.29 -13.33
CA PRO A 167 12.42 -8.79 -13.29
C PRO A 167 12.83 -8.27 -11.90
N ILE A 168 11.91 -8.28 -10.94
CA ILE A 168 12.14 -7.87 -9.56
C ILE A 168 11.68 -8.98 -8.60
N ARG A 169 12.11 -8.87 -7.35
CA ARG A 169 11.85 -9.90 -6.33
C ARG A 169 10.36 -10.16 -6.16
N LEU A 170 9.94 -11.39 -6.35
CA LEU A 170 8.66 -11.90 -5.86
C LEU A 170 8.79 -12.10 -4.35
N VAL A 171 8.02 -11.32 -3.61
CA VAL A 171 8.07 -11.23 -2.14
C VAL A 171 7.20 -12.32 -1.51
N ALA A 172 5.97 -12.46 -2.01
CA ALA A 172 5.03 -13.46 -1.55
C ALA A 172 4.02 -13.82 -2.64
N GLN A 173 3.47 -15.03 -2.53
CA GLN A 173 2.31 -15.51 -3.27
C GLN A 173 1.21 -15.84 -2.28
N ILE A 174 0.04 -15.23 -2.45
CA ILE A 174 -1.11 -15.39 -1.56
C ILE A 174 -2.18 -16.16 -2.33
N PRO A 175 -2.50 -17.40 -1.93
CA PRO A 175 -3.54 -18.19 -2.58
C PRO A 175 -4.92 -17.55 -2.43
N MET A 176 -5.79 -17.80 -3.40
CA MET A 176 -7.21 -17.48 -3.27
C MET A 176 -7.89 -18.54 -2.40
N GLN A 177 -7.98 -18.27 -1.10
CA GLN A 177 -8.69 -19.11 -0.12
C GLN A 177 -9.47 -18.24 0.85
N ASP A 178 -10.67 -18.72 1.20
CA ASP A 178 -11.61 -18.04 2.11
C ASP A 178 -11.14 -18.09 3.54
N ASN A 179 -10.26 -17.64 4.13
CA ASN A 179 -9.80 -17.65 5.55
C ASN A 179 -8.31 -18.02 5.76
N MET A 180 -7.42 -17.75 4.84
CA MET A 180 -6.01 -17.92 5.13
C MET A 180 -5.44 -16.77 5.95
N ASN A 181 -4.69 -17.13 6.99
CA ASN A 181 -3.82 -16.22 7.71
C ASN A 181 -2.63 -15.82 6.80
N THR A 182 -2.86 -14.81 5.96
CA THR A 182 -1.88 -14.28 4.99
C THR A 182 -0.65 -13.66 5.66
N GLU A 183 -0.70 -13.45 6.98
CA GLU A 183 0.41 -12.91 7.76
C GLU A 183 1.64 -13.80 7.69
N ASN A 184 1.47 -15.13 7.75
CA ASN A 184 2.60 -16.08 7.71
C ASN A 184 3.33 -16.06 6.35
N LEU A 185 2.62 -15.79 5.26
CA LEU A 185 3.22 -15.72 3.92
C LEU A 185 4.02 -14.43 3.71
N LEU A 186 3.68 -13.38 4.42
CA LEU A 186 4.38 -12.10 4.38
C LEU A 186 5.56 -12.03 5.36
N THR A 187 5.62 -12.93 6.36
CA THR A 187 6.66 -12.91 7.40
C THR A 187 8.08 -13.06 6.84
N ASN A 188 8.25 -13.83 5.76
CA ASN A 188 9.54 -14.06 5.12
C ASN A 188 9.88 -13.01 4.06
N ALA A 189 9.06 -12.01 3.93
CA ALA A 189 9.02 -11.11 2.78
C ALA A 189 9.57 -9.71 3.08
N LEU A 190 9.48 -9.27 4.31
CA LEU A 190 9.84 -7.92 4.81
C LEU A 190 11.01 -7.97 5.78
#